data_112299f56442f915c7657cbe2baedf8f
#
_entry.id   112299f56442f915c7657cbe2baedf8f
#
_cell.length_a   1.000
_cell.length_b   1.000
_cell.length_c   1.000
_cell.angle_alpha   90.00
_cell.angle_beta   90.00
_cell.angle_gamma   90.00
#
_symmetry.space_group_name_H-M   'P 1'
#
loop_
_entity.id
_entity.type
_entity.pdbx_description
1 polymer ?
#
loop_
_entity_poly.entity_id
_entity_poly.type
_entity_poly.pdbx_seq_one_letter_code
_entity_poly.pdbx_strand_id
1 'polypeptide(L)'
;MSQAPSERWKPVRLAAKVIGHVSQGMYRTPAGAIKELVSNAYDAGATYIKIHTGFPTFGEFTCEDDGSGIHPNEFTRLMMGGIGDSKKQSSRESRVGRFDRPIIGRLGVGLLSLAQICSEFKIVSYHKASRKAFAASIRFPAYTRKDVDSAIKKAAKSGEKFIETGQYSLKPIKYVEGQTGVTITTTFVREAFRKTMGNLAHFGNLRFNKTNRSYAHFGEFLDSISNPELSALFFLSPYDQFLFGLGLAAPLPYPETDGQTRSTCVLSVPGVVKLQKTLKSYNFSLEVDNVSFRRPVVLPSNKLGTRTDQCELSGSPVSETFKLVDGPHESEQKVLKYVVKVDNSDEKYQLLWLSYEARVNGYPMKFSGYVFNQTTRLFPKEYQGILVRLRNIAIGQYDPNFLVYPQAEGPRFSMVSSEIFVEEGLDDSLKVDRDGFNTLDPQYIRLQAYIHGLLHDIVFPSIWEEEKPRNERRRAARRRSNMKRFAKNVSRITKTKIKKVKVVSGSTAEDENVAEVDTRSGTVFINSDKAESSGVFGRKKFNGIAQQVIAAFEIAVCEPTVEKRREVFYQLLRGVFE
;
A
#
# COMPACT_ATOMS: atom_id res chain seq x y z
N MET A 1 12.44 6.69 -57.67
CA MET A 1 12.53 6.74 -56.19
C MET A 1 11.73 7.96 -55.74
N SER A 2 10.47 7.80 -55.33
CA SER A 2 9.65 8.88 -54.82
C SER A 2 10.09 9.16 -53.37
N GLN A 3 10.61 10.35 -53.10
CA GLN A 3 10.93 10.81 -51.76
C GLN A 3 9.66 10.74 -50.91
N ALA A 4 9.72 9.99 -49.81
CA ALA A 4 8.67 10.01 -48.81
C ALA A 4 8.41 11.44 -48.34
N PRO A 5 7.16 11.90 -48.23
CA PRO A 5 6.86 13.27 -47.84
C PRO A 5 7.46 13.54 -46.45
N SER A 6 8.28 14.59 -46.36
CA SER A 6 8.90 15.00 -45.09
C SER A 6 7.84 15.21 -44.01
N GLU A 7 8.01 14.58 -42.86
CA GLU A 7 7.12 14.76 -41.72
C GLU A 7 7.10 16.23 -41.30
N ARG A 8 5.95 16.88 -41.41
CA ARG A 8 5.77 18.26 -40.93
C ARG A 8 5.49 18.23 -39.42
N TRP A 9 6.48 18.60 -38.61
CA TRP A 9 6.37 18.75 -37.18
C TRP A 9 5.64 20.04 -36.80
N LYS A 10 4.73 19.96 -35.81
CA LYS A 10 4.01 21.08 -35.23
C LYS A 10 4.26 21.14 -33.73
N PRO A 11 4.21 22.34 -33.11
CA PRO A 11 4.39 22.43 -31.65
C PRO A 11 3.25 21.81 -30.89
N VAL A 12 3.57 21.10 -29.77
CA VAL A 12 2.60 20.73 -28.73
C VAL A 12 2.49 21.89 -27.77
N ARG A 13 1.27 22.38 -27.54
CA ARG A 13 0.99 23.52 -26.66
C ARG A 13 0.19 23.08 -25.47
N LEU A 14 0.64 23.46 -24.27
CA LEU A 14 -0.05 23.17 -23.01
C LEU A 14 -0.55 24.46 -22.37
N ALA A 15 -1.70 24.39 -21.69
CA ALA A 15 -2.16 25.48 -20.86
C ALA A 15 -1.15 25.73 -19.73
N ALA A 16 -0.79 26.99 -19.48
CA ALA A 16 0.22 27.36 -18.47
C ALA A 16 -0.07 26.78 -17.07
N LYS A 17 -1.35 26.65 -16.70
CA LYS A 17 -1.80 26.03 -15.46
C LYS A 17 -1.40 24.55 -15.29
N VAL A 18 -1.15 23.84 -16.39
CA VAL A 18 -0.83 22.40 -16.39
C VAL A 18 0.67 22.16 -16.27
N ILE A 19 1.49 23.12 -16.70
CA ILE A 19 2.95 22.96 -16.76
C ILE A 19 3.59 22.79 -15.40
N GLY A 20 3.08 23.49 -14.37
CA GLY A 20 3.55 23.32 -13.00
C GLY A 20 3.43 21.86 -12.51
N HIS A 21 2.41 21.17 -12.96
CA HIS A 21 2.19 19.75 -12.61
C HIS A 21 3.10 18.80 -13.42
N VAL A 22 3.33 19.11 -14.69
CA VAL A 22 4.20 18.30 -15.56
C VAL A 22 5.67 18.40 -15.16
N SER A 23 6.12 19.58 -14.73
CA SER A 23 7.51 19.85 -14.36
C SER A 23 7.94 19.22 -13.03
N GLN A 24 6.99 18.97 -12.11
CA GLN A 24 7.27 18.41 -10.79
C GLN A 24 7.26 16.88 -10.75
N GLY A 25 7.11 16.20 -11.90
CA GLY A 25 6.88 14.77 -11.98
C GLY A 25 5.43 14.47 -11.57
N MET A 26 4.51 14.48 -12.55
CA MET A 26 3.07 14.38 -12.34
C MET A 26 2.66 13.08 -11.62
N TYR A 27 3.45 12.04 -11.75
CA TYR A 27 3.17 10.73 -11.14
C TYR A 27 4.37 10.23 -10.34
N ARG A 28 4.11 9.78 -9.13
CA ARG A 28 5.14 9.27 -8.21
C ARG A 28 5.71 7.92 -8.64
N THR A 29 4.93 7.16 -9.39
CA THR A 29 5.28 5.79 -9.79
C THR A 29 5.04 5.56 -11.28
N PRO A 30 5.78 4.65 -11.93
CA PRO A 30 5.51 4.23 -13.30
C PRO A 30 4.08 3.71 -13.51
N ALA A 31 3.54 2.99 -12.54
CA ALA A 31 2.15 2.52 -12.56
C ALA A 31 1.16 3.69 -12.62
N GLY A 32 1.41 4.78 -11.89
CA GLY A 32 0.58 5.99 -11.92
C GLY A 32 0.51 6.62 -13.31
N ALA A 33 1.64 6.67 -14.03
CA ALA A 33 1.68 7.19 -15.39
C ALA A 33 0.88 6.32 -16.38
N ILE A 34 1.00 5.01 -16.29
CA ILE A 34 0.28 4.06 -17.17
C ILE A 34 -1.20 3.94 -16.80
N LYS A 35 -1.55 4.09 -15.53
CA LYS A 35 -2.94 4.13 -15.04
C LYS A 35 -3.82 5.08 -15.86
N GLU A 36 -3.28 6.22 -16.28
CA GLU A 36 -4.02 7.18 -17.08
C GLU A 36 -4.37 6.63 -18.48
N LEU A 37 -3.51 5.81 -19.08
CA LEU A 37 -3.82 5.15 -20.35
C LEU A 37 -4.95 4.12 -20.15
N VAL A 38 -4.89 3.36 -19.05
CA VAL A 38 -5.95 2.41 -18.70
C VAL A 38 -7.28 3.13 -18.45
N SER A 39 -7.25 4.26 -17.77
CA SER A 39 -8.44 5.10 -17.53
C SER A 39 -9.01 5.68 -18.83
N ASN A 40 -8.15 6.11 -19.77
CA ASN A 40 -8.58 6.63 -21.06
C ASN A 40 -9.23 5.55 -21.93
N ALA A 41 -8.65 4.33 -21.95
CA ALA A 41 -9.24 3.19 -22.66
C ALA A 41 -10.62 2.84 -22.09
N TYR A 42 -10.73 2.76 -20.75
CA TYR A 42 -12.00 2.52 -20.07
C TYR A 42 -13.06 3.57 -20.42
N ASP A 43 -12.70 4.86 -20.36
CA ASP A 43 -13.58 5.98 -20.71
C ASP A 43 -13.94 6.03 -22.19
N ALA A 44 -13.09 5.48 -23.06
CA ALA A 44 -13.37 5.32 -24.49
C ALA A 44 -14.31 4.12 -24.78
N GLY A 45 -14.80 3.42 -23.75
CA GLY A 45 -15.68 2.26 -23.89
C GLY A 45 -14.97 0.99 -24.35
N ALA A 46 -13.64 0.92 -24.20
CA ALA A 46 -12.88 -0.27 -24.53
C ALA A 46 -13.35 -1.50 -23.74
N THR A 47 -13.30 -2.69 -24.33
CA THR A 47 -13.55 -3.95 -23.62
C THR A 47 -12.25 -4.57 -23.11
N TYR A 48 -11.15 -4.22 -23.72
CA TYR A 48 -9.82 -4.61 -23.25
C TYR A 48 -8.81 -3.51 -23.42
N ILE A 49 -7.75 -3.58 -22.62
CA ILE A 49 -6.48 -2.91 -22.84
C ILE A 49 -5.35 -3.90 -22.66
N LYS A 50 -4.43 -3.94 -23.62
CA LYS A 50 -3.22 -4.77 -23.58
C LYS A 50 -1.99 -3.90 -23.44
N ILE A 51 -1.10 -4.26 -22.53
CA ILE A 51 0.13 -3.55 -22.22
C ILE A 51 1.29 -4.53 -22.35
N HIS A 52 2.26 -4.19 -23.19
CA HIS A 52 3.54 -4.88 -23.25
C HIS A 52 4.63 -3.95 -22.73
N THR A 53 5.31 -4.35 -21.68
CA THR A 53 6.32 -3.54 -21.00
C THR A 53 7.72 -3.69 -21.60
N GLY A 54 7.88 -4.61 -22.54
CA GLY A 54 9.19 -5.00 -23.04
C GLY A 54 10.03 -5.78 -22.04
N PHE A 55 9.36 -6.42 -21.07
CA PHE A 55 10.00 -7.29 -20.09
C PHE A 55 10.90 -8.34 -20.78
N PRO A 56 12.11 -8.65 -20.27
CA PRO A 56 12.75 -8.11 -19.05
C PRO A 56 13.62 -6.87 -19.28
N THR A 57 13.77 -6.40 -20.52
CA THR A 57 14.68 -5.30 -20.88
C THR A 57 14.07 -3.92 -20.73
N PHE A 58 12.72 -3.84 -20.77
CA PHE A 58 11.94 -2.61 -20.71
C PHE A 58 12.39 -1.57 -21.77
N GLY A 59 12.84 -2.05 -22.92
CA GLY A 59 13.35 -1.22 -23.99
C GLY A 59 12.27 -0.61 -24.88
N GLU A 60 11.10 -1.21 -24.90
CA GLU A 60 9.91 -0.81 -25.63
C GLU A 60 8.69 -0.95 -24.74
N PHE A 61 7.71 -0.08 -24.94
CA PHE A 61 6.42 -0.15 -24.25
C PHE A 61 5.32 0.01 -25.29
N THR A 62 4.33 -0.88 -25.26
CA THR A 62 3.17 -0.82 -26.15
C THR A 62 1.89 -0.90 -25.34
N CYS A 63 0.90 -0.10 -25.71
CA CYS A 63 -0.43 -0.09 -25.13
C CYS A 63 -1.47 -0.09 -26.25
N GLU A 64 -2.41 -1.02 -26.22
CA GLU A 64 -3.46 -1.17 -27.24
C GLU A 64 -4.82 -1.33 -26.56
N ASP A 65 -5.84 -0.60 -27.04
CA ASP A 65 -7.23 -0.71 -26.63
C ASP A 65 -8.17 -0.83 -27.85
N ASP A 66 -9.36 -1.38 -27.63
CA ASP A 66 -10.44 -1.51 -28.63
C ASP A 66 -11.56 -0.46 -28.45
N GLY A 67 -11.28 0.65 -27.81
CA GLY A 67 -12.24 1.73 -27.55
C GLY A 67 -12.73 2.44 -28.81
N SER A 68 -13.41 3.56 -28.63
CA SER A 68 -13.96 4.36 -29.74
C SER A 68 -12.90 4.99 -30.66
N GLY A 69 -11.62 5.00 -30.25
CA GLY A 69 -10.56 5.75 -30.91
C GLY A 69 -10.66 7.25 -30.72
N ILE A 70 -9.68 7.99 -31.24
CA ILE A 70 -9.58 9.44 -31.17
C ILE A 70 -9.84 10.01 -32.57
N HIS A 71 -10.72 11.03 -32.67
CA HIS A 71 -10.92 11.74 -33.93
C HIS A 71 -9.70 12.62 -34.28
N PRO A 72 -9.21 12.71 -35.54
CA PRO A 72 -8.03 13.50 -35.90
C PRO A 72 -8.11 14.96 -35.45
N ASN A 73 -9.27 15.61 -35.58
CA ASN A 73 -9.46 17.00 -35.16
C ASN A 73 -9.41 17.14 -33.64
N GLU A 74 -9.91 16.17 -32.89
CA GLU A 74 -9.82 16.17 -31.43
C GLU A 74 -8.37 16.00 -30.98
N PHE A 75 -7.63 15.09 -31.61
CA PHE A 75 -6.20 14.95 -31.35
C PHE A 75 -5.45 16.26 -31.58
N THR A 76 -5.71 16.92 -32.74
CA THR A 76 -5.09 18.22 -33.04
C THR A 76 -5.46 19.27 -32.00
N ARG A 77 -6.73 19.36 -31.60
CA ARG A 77 -7.18 20.27 -30.54
C ARG A 77 -6.46 20.02 -29.22
N LEU A 78 -6.32 18.75 -28.81
CA LEU A 78 -5.58 18.37 -27.61
C LEU A 78 -4.12 18.85 -27.68
N MET A 79 -3.43 18.62 -28.81
CA MET A 79 -2.02 19.02 -28.99
C MET A 79 -1.83 20.52 -29.02
N MET A 80 -2.83 21.29 -29.43
CA MET A 80 -2.75 22.76 -29.58
C MET A 80 -3.25 23.56 -28.37
N GLY A 81 -3.28 22.97 -27.19
CA GLY A 81 -3.63 23.66 -25.96
C GLY A 81 -4.88 23.16 -25.26
N GLY A 82 -5.56 22.15 -25.84
CA GLY A 82 -6.73 21.51 -25.22
C GLY A 82 -6.38 20.53 -24.09
N ILE A 83 -5.11 20.27 -23.82
CA ILE A 83 -4.67 19.44 -22.72
C ILE A 83 -4.93 20.20 -21.40
N GLY A 84 -5.73 19.61 -20.53
CA GLY A 84 -6.19 20.26 -19.30
C GLY A 84 -7.50 21.04 -19.46
N ASP A 85 -8.10 21.06 -20.66
CA ASP A 85 -9.41 21.66 -20.96
C ASP A 85 -10.35 20.60 -21.55
N SER A 86 -10.66 19.59 -20.75
CA SER A 86 -11.50 18.47 -21.17
C SER A 86 -12.97 18.84 -21.09
N LYS A 87 -13.73 18.58 -22.17
CA LYS A 87 -15.20 18.67 -22.17
C LYS A 87 -15.86 17.78 -21.12
N LYS A 88 -15.12 16.78 -20.61
CA LYS A 88 -15.57 15.87 -19.53
C LYS A 88 -15.69 16.57 -18.17
N GLN A 89 -15.11 17.78 -17.99
CA GLN A 89 -15.22 18.56 -16.75
C GLN A 89 -16.64 19.10 -16.49
N SER A 90 -17.42 19.31 -17.53
CA SER A 90 -18.76 19.93 -17.41
C SER A 90 -19.89 18.94 -17.10
N SER A 91 -19.65 17.63 -17.20
CA SER A 91 -20.67 16.61 -16.99
C SER A 91 -20.43 15.83 -15.70
N ARG A 92 -21.12 16.23 -14.62
CA ARG A 92 -21.05 15.53 -13.30
C ARG A 92 -21.55 14.09 -13.31
N GLU A 93 -22.35 13.68 -14.31
CA GLU A 93 -23.07 12.40 -14.32
C GLU A 93 -22.97 11.62 -15.64
N SER A 94 -21.97 11.88 -16.48
CA SER A 94 -21.91 11.16 -17.73
C SER A 94 -21.41 9.72 -17.54
N ARG A 95 -22.27 8.79 -17.91
CA ARG A 95 -21.94 7.37 -18.07
C ARG A 95 -21.58 7.11 -19.54
N VAL A 96 -20.67 6.20 -19.78
CA VAL A 96 -20.14 5.95 -21.13
C VAL A 96 -20.62 4.61 -21.68
N GLY A 97 -21.16 4.69 -22.90
CA GLY A 97 -21.39 3.57 -23.79
C GLY A 97 -22.41 2.55 -23.31
N ARG A 98 -22.46 1.42 -24.03
CA ARG A 98 -23.44 0.34 -23.79
C ARG A 98 -23.30 -0.39 -22.44
N PHE A 99 -22.23 -0.14 -21.70
CA PHE A 99 -21.95 -0.80 -20.42
C PHE A 99 -22.28 0.06 -19.20
N ASP A 100 -22.87 1.23 -19.39
CA ASP A 100 -23.27 2.14 -18.31
C ASP A 100 -22.16 2.40 -17.28
N ARG A 101 -20.95 2.68 -17.75
CA ARG A 101 -19.75 2.89 -16.94
C ARG A 101 -19.65 4.32 -16.44
N PRO A 102 -19.31 4.56 -15.16
CA PRO A 102 -18.98 5.90 -14.70
C PRO A 102 -17.70 6.41 -15.35
N ILE A 103 -17.69 7.64 -15.85
CA ILE A 103 -16.47 8.27 -16.40
C ILE A 103 -15.47 8.52 -15.30
N ILE A 104 -14.21 8.19 -15.61
CA ILE A 104 -13.07 8.28 -14.70
C ILE A 104 -12.24 9.51 -15.01
N GLY A 105 -11.90 9.72 -16.30
CA GLY A 105 -11.00 10.76 -16.77
C GLY A 105 -11.66 12.14 -16.83
N ARG A 106 -11.10 13.15 -16.13
CA ARG A 106 -11.64 14.52 -16.16
C ARG A 106 -10.67 15.54 -16.76
N LEU A 107 -9.37 15.33 -16.64
CA LEU A 107 -8.38 16.40 -16.87
C LEU A 107 -7.77 16.41 -18.26
N GLY A 108 -7.86 15.33 -19.05
CA GLY A 108 -7.29 15.26 -20.40
C GLY A 108 -5.75 15.35 -20.45
N VAL A 109 -5.06 15.06 -19.35
CA VAL A 109 -3.60 15.12 -19.23
C VAL A 109 -2.91 13.78 -19.44
N GLY A 110 -3.68 12.70 -19.62
CA GLY A 110 -3.18 11.33 -19.62
C GLY A 110 -2.07 11.02 -20.63
N LEU A 111 -2.10 11.61 -21.82
CA LEU A 111 -1.03 11.43 -22.81
C LEU A 111 0.31 12.03 -22.38
N LEU A 112 0.30 13.07 -21.54
CA LEU A 112 1.53 13.67 -21.02
C LEU A 112 2.24 12.77 -20.01
N SER A 113 1.54 11.81 -19.40
CA SER A 113 2.13 10.86 -18.48
C SER A 113 3.23 10.03 -19.13
N LEU A 114 3.11 9.76 -20.43
CA LEU A 114 4.11 9.04 -21.22
C LEU A 114 5.45 9.78 -21.29
N ALA A 115 5.47 11.11 -21.16
CA ALA A 115 6.71 11.88 -21.16
C ALA A 115 7.65 11.50 -19.99
N GLN A 116 7.14 10.85 -18.94
CA GLN A 116 7.97 10.32 -17.84
C GLN A 116 8.65 8.99 -18.23
N ILE A 117 8.05 8.25 -19.15
CA ILE A 117 8.49 6.91 -19.55
C ILE A 117 9.40 7.00 -20.78
N CYS A 118 9.05 7.82 -21.76
CA CYS A 118 9.76 7.92 -23.02
C CYS A 118 9.90 9.37 -23.48
N SER A 119 10.83 9.62 -24.41
CA SER A 119 10.99 10.93 -25.06
C SER A 119 10.22 11.03 -26.37
N GLU A 120 9.88 9.91 -26.98
CA GLU A 120 9.10 9.85 -28.21
C GLU A 120 8.17 8.63 -28.18
N PHE A 121 6.96 8.80 -28.71
CA PHE A 121 6.02 7.71 -28.89
C PHE A 121 5.15 7.94 -30.14
N LYS A 122 4.63 6.85 -30.68
CA LYS A 122 3.71 6.85 -31.81
C LYS A 122 2.32 6.48 -31.35
N ILE A 123 1.32 7.10 -31.94
CA ILE A 123 -0.09 6.78 -31.76
C ILE A 123 -0.68 6.41 -33.11
N VAL A 124 -1.38 5.30 -33.16
CA VAL A 124 -2.27 4.92 -34.26
C VAL A 124 -3.68 4.87 -33.71
N SER A 125 -4.61 5.57 -34.34
CA SER A 125 -5.99 5.61 -33.88
C SER A 125 -6.98 5.35 -35.01
N TYR A 126 -7.96 4.49 -34.74
CA TYR A 126 -9.09 4.17 -35.61
C TYR A 126 -10.38 4.64 -34.92
N HIS A 127 -10.92 5.79 -35.37
CA HIS A 127 -12.13 6.37 -34.77
C HIS A 127 -13.39 5.81 -35.42
N LYS A 128 -14.10 4.97 -34.66
CA LYS A 128 -15.25 4.18 -35.13
C LYS A 128 -16.35 5.04 -35.74
N ALA A 129 -16.80 6.09 -35.05
CA ALA A 129 -17.98 6.86 -35.45
C ALA A 129 -17.80 7.64 -36.75
N SER A 130 -16.59 8.16 -37.04
CA SER A 130 -16.30 8.92 -38.26
C SER A 130 -15.63 8.10 -39.36
N ARG A 131 -15.28 6.84 -39.10
CA ARG A 131 -14.50 5.97 -40.00
C ARG A 131 -13.22 6.65 -40.50
N LYS A 132 -12.57 7.41 -39.61
CA LYS A 132 -11.29 8.10 -39.86
C LYS A 132 -10.19 7.46 -39.05
N ALA A 133 -8.99 7.40 -39.61
CA ALA A 133 -7.81 6.90 -38.94
C ALA A 133 -6.61 7.83 -39.18
N PHE A 134 -5.70 7.85 -38.20
CA PHE A 134 -4.45 8.60 -38.32
C PHE A 134 -3.32 7.87 -37.58
N ALA A 135 -2.09 8.19 -37.99
CA ALA A 135 -0.88 7.93 -37.26
C ALA A 135 -0.24 9.25 -36.85
N ALA A 136 0.21 9.35 -35.60
CA ALA A 136 0.92 10.55 -35.13
C ALA A 136 2.19 10.12 -34.36
N SER A 137 3.24 10.94 -34.50
CA SER A 137 4.45 10.85 -33.68
C SER A 137 4.52 12.06 -32.77
N ILE A 138 4.83 11.86 -31.50
CA ILE A 138 4.93 12.92 -30.48
C ILE A 138 6.32 12.85 -29.87
N ARG A 139 6.99 14.02 -29.75
CA ARG A 139 8.29 14.17 -29.13
C ARG A 139 8.21 15.14 -27.96
N PHE A 140 8.70 14.72 -26.81
CA PHE A 140 8.89 15.57 -25.65
C PHE A 140 10.39 15.65 -25.32
N PRO A 141 11.03 16.83 -25.51
CA PRO A 141 12.41 17.00 -25.09
C PRO A 141 12.54 16.77 -23.57
N ALA A 142 13.74 16.42 -23.13
CA ALA A 142 14.04 16.36 -21.71
C ALA A 142 14.13 17.79 -21.17
N TYR A 143 13.07 18.27 -20.51
CA TYR A 143 13.12 19.57 -19.85
C TYR A 143 13.78 19.45 -18.50
N THR A 144 14.76 20.31 -18.23
CA THR A 144 15.22 20.55 -16.88
C THR A 144 14.23 21.48 -16.15
N ARG A 145 14.25 21.48 -14.82
CA ARG A 145 13.45 22.42 -14.02
C ARG A 145 13.70 23.88 -14.44
N LYS A 146 14.96 24.23 -14.78
CA LYS A 146 15.32 25.57 -15.26
C LYS A 146 14.66 25.93 -16.59
N ASP A 147 14.53 24.97 -17.51
CA ASP A 147 13.89 25.21 -18.81
C ASP A 147 12.40 25.50 -18.63
N VAL A 148 11.74 24.76 -17.73
CA VAL A 148 10.33 24.96 -17.42
C VAL A 148 10.09 26.30 -16.72
N ASP A 149 10.89 26.64 -15.71
CA ASP A 149 10.79 27.93 -14.99
C ASP A 149 11.02 29.12 -15.95
N SER A 150 11.94 28.97 -16.90
CA SER A 150 12.20 29.97 -17.93
C SER A 150 11.03 30.13 -18.89
N ALA A 151 10.42 29.01 -19.30
CA ALA A 151 9.26 29.02 -20.20
C ALA A 151 8.03 29.66 -19.52
N ILE A 152 7.79 29.34 -18.22
CA ILE A 152 6.72 29.95 -17.42
C ILE A 152 6.93 31.46 -17.28
N LYS A 153 8.15 31.91 -16.97
CA LYS A 153 8.48 33.33 -16.85
C LYS A 153 8.29 34.07 -18.16
N LYS A 154 8.67 33.46 -19.29
CA LYS A 154 8.48 34.01 -20.62
C LYS A 154 7.00 34.16 -20.98
N ALA A 155 6.19 33.11 -20.74
CA ALA A 155 4.75 33.14 -20.97
C ALA A 155 4.03 34.17 -20.08
N ALA A 156 4.43 34.31 -18.83
CA ALA A 156 3.89 35.32 -17.94
C ALA A 156 4.17 36.75 -18.39
N LYS A 157 5.36 37.00 -19.00
CA LYS A 157 5.73 38.31 -19.57
C LYS A 157 5.03 38.61 -20.88
N SER A 158 4.82 37.61 -21.74
CA SER A 158 4.17 37.79 -23.04
C SER A 158 2.63 37.72 -22.99
N GLY A 159 2.03 37.37 -21.83
CA GLY A 159 0.60 37.18 -21.73
C GLY A 159 0.08 35.94 -22.48
N GLU A 160 0.97 35.04 -22.88
CA GLU A 160 0.59 33.81 -23.57
C GLU A 160 -0.09 32.82 -22.65
N LYS A 161 -1.27 32.33 -23.05
CA LYS A 161 -2.04 31.33 -22.34
C LYS A 161 -1.46 29.92 -22.46
N PHE A 162 -0.59 29.68 -23.44
CA PHE A 162 -0.06 28.37 -23.79
C PHE A 162 1.46 28.40 -23.93
N ILE A 163 2.11 27.32 -23.56
CA ILE A 163 3.55 27.13 -23.64
C ILE A 163 3.83 25.92 -24.54
N GLU A 164 4.81 26.05 -25.42
CA GLU A 164 5.28 24.98 -26.28
C GLU A 164 6.14 24.00 -25.45
N THR A 165 5.73 22.71 -25.44
CA THR A 165 6.35 21.67 -24.60
C THR A 165 6.84 20.48 -25.40
N GLY A 166 6.67 20.48 -26.71
CA GLY A 166 7.06 19.37 -27.57
C GLY A 166 6.66 19.61 -29.02
N GLN A 167 6.79 18.57 -29.81
CA GLN A 167 6.41 18.59 -31.22
C GLN A 167 5.59 17.33 -31.54
N TYR A 168 4.66 17.45 -32.47
CA TYR A 168 3.94 16.32 -33.03
C TYR A 168 3.85 16.41 -34.55
N SER A 169 3.79 15.25 -35.19
CA SER A 169 3.38 15.10 -36.58
C SER A 169 2.13 14.25 -36.66
N LEU A 170 1.27 14.51 -37.63
CA LEU A 170 0.04 13.75 -37.83
C LEU A 170 -0.13 13.44 -39.32
N LYS A 171 -0.35 12.17 -39.65
CA LYS A 171 -0.62 11.68 -40.99
C LYS A 171 -1.93 10.95 -41.02
N PRO A 172 -2.90 11.29 -41.88
CA PRO A 172 -4.06 10.45 -42.15
C PRO A 172 -3.60 9.08 -42.70
N ILE A 173 -4.26 8.02 -42.25
CA ILE A 173 -4.08 6.66 -42.77
C ILE A 173 -5.42 6.11 -43.25
N LYS A 174 -5.37 5.07 -44.07
CA LYS A 174 -6.58 4.39 -44.54
C LYS A 174 -7.30 3.75 -43.34
N TYR A 175 -8.60 4.05 -43.21
CA TYR A 175 -9.43 3.38 -42.24
C TYR A 175 -9.60 1.90 -42.64
N VAL A 176 -9.46 1.00 -41.69
CA VAL A 176 -9.67 -0.44 -41.88
C VAL A 176 -10.96 -0.81 -41.19
N GLU A 177 -11.88 -1.41 -41.95
CA GLU A 177 -13.18 -1.81 -41.40
C GLU A 177 -13.00 -2.87 -40.30
N GLY A 178 -13.71 -2.69 -39.20
CA GLY A 178 -13.59 -3.56 -38.03
C GLY A 178 -12.48 -3.18 -37.05
N GLN A 179 -11.52 -2.34 -37.43
CA GLN A 179 -10.53 -1.81 -36.49
C GLN A 179 -11.06 -0.58 -35.76
N THR A 180 -10.83 -0.55 -34.44
CA THR A 180 -11.22 0.56 -33.57
C THR A 180 -10.22 0.68 -32.42
N GLY A 181 -10.17 1.86 -31.75
CA GLY A 181 -9.34 2.05 -30.59
C GLY A 181 -8.04 2.78 -30.87
N VAL A 182 -7.11 2.64 -29.94
CA VAL A 182 -5.82 3.35 -29.96
C VAL A 182 -4.69 2.36 -29.69
N THR A 183 -3.64 2.45 -30.50
CA THR A 183 -2.35 1.79 -30.22
C THR A 183 -1.28 2.83 -29.99
N ILE A 184 -0.59 2.74 -28.86
CA ILE A 184 0.54 3.59 -28.47
C ILE A 184 1.79 2.74 -28.43
N THR A 185 2.85 3.16 -29.10
CA THR A 185 4.16 2.48 -29.08
C THR A 185 5.24 3.50 -28.75
N THR A 186 6.03 3.22 -27.71
CA THR A 186 7.17 4.07 -27.34
C THR A 186 8.39 3.71 -28.18
N THR A 187 9.09 4.71 -28.68
CA THR A 187 10.27 4.48 -29.52
C THR A 187 11.58 4.71 -28.76
N PHE A 188 11.56 5.54 -27.73
CA PHE A 188 12.75 5.88 -26.93
C PHE A 188 12.39 5.89 -25.47
N VAL A 189 12.40 4.70 -24.85
CA VAL A 189 12.16 4.56 -23.41
C VAL A 189 13.34 5.16 -22.64
N ARG A 190 13.03 6.02 -21.65
CA ARG A 190 14.05 6.69 -20.82
C ARG A 190 14.86 5.68 -20.03
N GLU A 191 16.18 5.88 -20.00
CA GLU A 191 17.10 5.01 -19.29
C GLU A 191 16.74 4.92 -17.79
N ALA A 192 16.31 6.01 -17.16
CA ALA A 192 15.88 6.03 -15.78
C ALA A 192 14.69 5.08 -15.53
N PHE A 193 13.72 5.04 -16.44
CA PHE A 193 12.60 4.10 -16.36
C PHE A 193 13.08 2.66 -16.50
N ARG A 194 13.88 2.35 -17.52
CA ARG A 194 14.45 1.02 -17.75
C ARG A 194 15.25 0.53 -16.56
N LYS A 195 16.13 1.37 -16.02
CA LYS A 195 16.93 1.06 -14.83
C LYS A 195 16.05 0.82 -13.61
N THR A 196 15.02 1.63 -13.41
CA THR A 196 14.10 1.47 -12.28
C THR A 196 13.34 0.15 -12.37
N MET A 197 12.78 -0.17 -13.53
CA MET A 197 11.99 -1.40 -13.73
C MET A 197 12.86 -2.66 -13.69
N GLY A 198 14.06 -2.61 -14.28
CA GLY A 198 14.98 -3.74 -14.35
C GLY A 198 15.92 -3.90 -13.14
N ASN A 199 15.99 -2.90 -12.26
CA ASN A 199 17.01 -2.85 -11.22
C ASN A 199 16.55 -3.49 -9.92
N LEU A 200 16.89 -4.74 -9.76
CA LEU A 200 16.78 -5.45 -8.47
C LEU A 200 17.83 -4.98 -7.44
N ALA A 201 18.88 -4.27 -7.88
CA ALA A 201 19.98 -3.82 -7.02
C ALA A 201 19.66 -2.55 -6.21
N HIS A 202 18.46 -1.97 -6.33
CA HIS A 202 18.08 -0.73 -5.61
C HIS A 202 18.05 -0.89 -4.09
N PHE A 203 18.19 -2.09 -3.59
CA PHE A 203 18.05 -2.44 -2.19
C PHE A 203 19.37 -2.90 -1.53
N GLY A 204 20.50 -2.59 -2.14
CA GLY A 204 21.83 -2.85 -1.57
C GLY A 204 22.11 -4.33 -1.33
N ASN A 205 22.64 -4.69 -0.14
CA ASN A 205 23.04 -6.05 0.23
C ASN A 205 21.87 -7.00 0.55
N LEU A 206 20.63 -6.56 0.37
CA LEU A 206 19.47 -7.42 0.57
C LEU A 206 19.42 -8.46 -0.55
N ARG A 207 19.37 -9.74 -0.16
CA ARG A 207 19.34 -10.85 -1.11
C ARG A 207 17.96 -10.95 -1.73
N PHE A 208 17.77 -10.26 -2.85
CA PHE A 208 16.59 -10.44 -3.69
C PHE A 208 16.73 -11.72 -4.51
N ASN A 209 15.59 -12.30 -4.85
CA ASN A 209 15.54 -13.23 -5.94
C ASN A 209 16.01 -12.47 -7.19
N LYS A 210 17.18 -12.85 -7.72
CA LYS A 210 17.95 -12.08 -8.71
C LYS A 210 17.32 -12.00 -10.09
N THR A 211 16.18 -12.60 -10.31
CA THR A 211 15.51 -12.63 -11.60
C THR A 211 14.15 -11.95 -11.52
N ASN A 212 13.95 -10.94 -12.37
CA ASN A 212 12.60 -10.52 -12.72
C ASN A 212 11.85 -11.77 -13.18
N ARG A 213 10.62 -11.95 -12.70
CA ARG A 213 9.78 -13.09 -13.07
C ARG A 213 8.76 -12.67 -14.12
N SER A 214 8.60 -13.49 -15.13
CA SER A 214 7.36 -13.55 -15.90
C SER A 214 6.36 -14.42 -15.16
N TYR A 215 5.08 -14.15 -15.34
CA TYR A 215 3.98 -14.91 -14.76
C TYR A 215 3.17 -15.54 -15.88
N ALA A 216 2.73 -16.79 -15.69
CA ALA A 216 1.85 -17.45 -16.64
C ALA A 216 0.38 -17.00 -16.48
N HIS A 217 -0.02 -16.69 -15.24
CA HIS A 217 -1.37 -16.24 -14.91
C HIS A 217 -1.38 -15.41 -13.62
N PHE A 218 -2.49 -14.70 -13.39
CA PHE A 218 -2.64 -13.80 -12.25
C PHE A 218 -2.54 -14.48 -10.88
N GLY A 219 -2.97 -15.74 -10.76
CA GLY A 219 -2.82 -16.52 -9.53
C GLY A 219 -1.36 -16.71 -9.15
N GLU A 220 -0.49 -17.03 -10.12
CA GLU A 220 0.95 -17.14 -9.89
C GLU A 220 1.56 -15.80 -9.42
N PHE A 221 1.12 -14.68 -10.00
CA PHE A 221 1.52 -13.35 -9.53
C PHE A 221 1.11 -13.13 -8.07
N LEU A 222 -0.15 -13.41 -7.70
CA LEU A 222 -0.63 -13.26 -6.32
C LEU A 222 0.15 -14.15 -5.34
N ASP A 223 0.43 -15.38 -5.71
CA ASP A 223 1.20 -16.31 -4.87
C ASP A 223 2.65 -15.83 -4.70
N SER A 224 3.25 -15.32 -5.76
CA SER A 224 4.61 -14.76 -5.72
C SER A 224 4.71 -13.57 -4.79
N ILE A 225 3.81 -12.59 -4.90
CA ILE A 225 3.86 -11.39 -4.05
C ILE A 225 3.51 -11.67 -2.58
N SER A 226 2.81 -12.76 -2.31
CA SER A 226 2.44 -13.18 -0.94
C SER A 226 3.48 -14.09 -0.30
N ASN A 227 4.52 -14.51 -1.02
CA ASN A 227 5.57 -15.39 -0.50
C ASN A 227 6.77 -14.56 -0.02
N PRO A 228 7.10 -14.53 1.28
CA PRO A 228 8.20 -13.74 1.83
C PRO A 228 9.58 -14.21 1.38
N GLU A 229 9.74 -15.46 0.92
CA GLU A 229 11.01 -15.94 0.34
C GLU A 229 11.25 -15.32 -1.04
N LEU A 230 10.17 -14.95 -1.73
CA LEU A 230 10.20 -14.35 -3.06
C LEU A 230 10.10 -12.83 -3.02
N SER A 231 9.40 -12.27 -2.04
CA SER A 231 9.39 -10.84 -1.75
C SER A 231 10.52 -10.55 -0.77
N ALA A 232 11.66 -10.12 -1.28
CA ALA A 232 12.81 -9.85 -0.45
C ALA A 232 12.48 -8.92 0.69
N LEU A 233 12.61 -9.41 1.92
CA LEU A 233 12.44 -8.65 3.14
C LEU A 233 11.16 -7.78 3.16
N PHE A 234 10.06 -8.30 2.60
CA PHE A 234 8.76 -7.64 2.60
C PHE A 234 8.57 -6.49 1.60
N PHE A 235 9.42 -6.39 0.58
CA PHE A 235 9.27 -5.42 -0.50
C PHE A 235 9.08 -6.13 -1.83
N LEU A 236 8.12 -5.67 -2.61
CA LEU A 236 7.97 -6.11 -4.00
C LEU A 236 9.11 -5.56 -4.86
N SER A 237 9.50 -6.29 -5.90
CA SER A 237 10.38 -5.75 -6.93
C SER A 237 9.73 -4.54 -7.61
N PRO A 238 10.49 -3.62 -8.23
CA PRO A 238 9.89 -2.50 -8.95
C PRO A 238 8.88 -2.93 -10.03
N TYR A 239 9.15 -4.04 -10.71
CA TYR A 239 8.23 -4.61 -11.68
C TYR A 239 6.96 -5.17 -11.02
N ASP A 240 7.08 -5.91 -9.91
CA ASP A 240 5.92 -6.41 -9.17
C ASP A 240 5.09 -5.27 -8.57
N GLN A 241 5.74 -4.21 -8.07
CA GLN A 241 5.06 -2.99 -7.63
C GLN A 241 4.29 -2.32 -8.76
N PHE A 242 4.88 -2.30 -9.97
CA PHE A 242 4.22 -1.79 -11.17
C PHE A 242 2.98 -2.61 -11.53
N LEU A 243 3.10 -3.94 -11.59
CA LEU A 243 1.99 -4.86 -11.87
C LEU A 243 0.88 -4.74 -10.81
N PHE A 244 1.27 -4.73 -9.54
CA PHE A 244 0.35 -4.53 -8.41
C PHE A 244 -0.40 -3.20 -8.52
N GLY A 245 0.33 -2.10 -8.77
CA GLY A 245 -0.25 -0.78 -8.93
C GLY A 245 -1.23 -0.69 -10.10
N LEU A 246 -0.96 -1.34 -11.23
CA LEU A 246 -1.90 -1.40 -12.37
C LEU A 246 -3.14 -2.20 -12.04
N GLY A 247 -3.00 -3.34 -11.36
CA GLY A 247 -4.16 -4.14 -10.92
C GLY A 247 -5.05 -3.40 -9.94
N LEU A 248 -4.48 -2.53 -9.08
CA LEU A 248 -5.27 -1.67 -8.19
C LEU A 248 -5.94 -0.51 -8.94
N ALA A 249 -5.27 0.05 -9.93
CA ALA A 249 -5.66 1.29 -10.59
C ALA A 249 -6.93 1.16 -11.44
N ALA A 250 -7.15 0.01 -12.08
CA ALA A 250 -8.27 -0.24 -12.97
C ALA A 250 -9.51 -0.75 -12.22
N PRO A 251 -10.74 -0.53 -12.75
CA PRO A 251 -11.97 -1.08 -12.19
C PRO A 251 -12.15 -2.55 -12.59
N LEU A 252 -11.13 -3.36 -12.33
CA LEU A 252 -11.12 -4.78 -12.64
C LEU A 252 -11.98 -5.59 -11.66
N PRO A 253 -12.54 -6.72 -12.08
CA PRO A 253 -13.14 -7.69 -11.17
C PRO A 253 -12.07 -8.32 -10.27
N TYR A 254 -12.47 -8.79 -9.11
CA TYR A 254 -11.62 -9.61 -8.24
C TYR A 254 -11.37 -10.99 -8.88
N PRO A 255 -10.31 -11.69 -8.44
CA PRO A 255 -10.06 -13.06 -8.88
C PRO A 255 -11.27 -13.97 -8.62
N GLU A 256 -11.50 -14.90 -9.50
CA GLU A 256 -12.47 -15.98 -9.28
C GLU A 256 -11.79 -17.16 -8.58
N THR A 257 -12.57 -17.90 -7.82
CA THR A 257 -12.14 -19.17 -7.24
C THR A 257 -12.25 -20.27 -8.31
N ASP A 258 -11.32 -20.28 -9.23
CA ASP A 258 -11.30 -21.17 -10.39
C ASP A 258 -10.31 -22.35 -10.26
N GLY A 259 -9.87 -22.65 -9.04
CA GLY A 259 -8.84 -23.66 -8.78
C GLY A 259 -7.41 -23.16 -8.99
N GLN A 260 -7.22 -22.09 -9.77
CA GLN A 260 -5.92 -21.44 -9.97
C GLN A 260 -5.70 -20.28 -8.96
N THR A 261 -6.78 -19.69 -8.49
CA THR A 261 -6.73 -18.61 -7.48
C THR A 261 -7.41 -19.09 -6.21
N ARG A 262 -6.68 -19.10 -5.11
CA ARG A 262 -7.20 -19.52 -3.82
C ARG A 262 -8.24 -18.55 -3.27
N SER A 263 -9.29 -19.08 -2.63
CA SER A 263 -10.34 -18.27 -2.02
C SER A 263 -9.79 -17.34 -0.95
N THR A 264 -10.33 -16.15 -0.88
CA THR A 264 -10.14 -15.23 0.24
C THR A 264 -11.47 -14.88 0.87
N CYS A 265 -11.53 -14.88 2.20
CA CYS A 265 -12.74 -14.55 2.95
C CYS A 265 -13.32 -13.17 2.58
N VAL A 266 -12.50 -12.23 2.13
CA VAL A 266 -12.96 -10.92 1.66
C VAL A 266 -13.96 -11.06 0.52
N LEU A 267 -13.75 -12.01 -0.41
CA LEU A 267 -14.63 -12.21 -1.56
C LEU A 267 -15.98 -12.84 -1.20
N SER A 268 -16.11 -13.39 -0.01
CA SER A 268 -17.36 -13.99 0.50
C SER A 268 -18.28 -12.98 1.20
N VAL A 269 -17.81 -11.75 1.45
CA VAL A 269 -18.63 -10.69 2.05
C VAL A 269 -19.73 -10.26 1.08
N PRO A 270 -21.02 -10.24 1.48
CA PRO A 270 -22.13 -9.91 0.58
C PRO A 270 -21.97 -8.58 -0.17
N GLY A 271 -21.41 -7.55 0.49
CA GLY A 271 -21.11 -6.27 -0.16
C GLY A 271 -20.04 -6.39 -1.25
N VAL A 272 -18.99 -7.18 -1.02
CA VAL A 272 -17.96 -7.45 -2.04
C VAL A 272 -18.50 -8.30 -3.18
N VAL A 273 -19.37 -9.28 -2.90
CA VAL A 273 -20.06 -10.08 -3.93
C VAL A 273 -20.91 -9.18 -4.84
N LYS A 274 -21.65 -8.24 -4.26
CA LYS A 274 -22.43 -7.25 -5.04
C LYS A 274 -21.51 -6.40 -5.91
N LEU A 275 -20.42 -5.89 -5.35
CA LEU A 275 -19.41 -5.11 -6.07
C LEU A 275 -18.80 -5.91 -7.23
N GLN A 276 -18.48 -7.19 -7.01
CA GLN A 276 -17.93 -8.08 -8.04
C GLN A 276 -18.88 -8.20 -9.24
N LYS A 277 -20.20 -8.32 -9.00
CA LYS A 277 -21.20 -8.33 -10.08
C LYS A 277 -21.17 -7.03 -10.89
N THR A 278 -21.09 -5.88 -10.22
CA THR A 278 -20.99 -4.57 -10.87
C THR A 278 -19.71 -4.45 -11.70
N LEU A 279 -18.56 -4.87 -11.16
CA LEU A 279 -17.28 -4.82 -11.88
C LEU A 279 -17.28 -5.72 -13.13
N LYS A 280 -17.89 -6.91 -13.03
CA LYS A 280 -18.06 -7.80 -14.20
C LYS A 280 -18.97 -7.19 -15.27
N SER A 281 -20.03 -6.46 -14.87
CA SER A 281 -20.93 -5.82 -15.83
C SER A 281 -20.26 -4.71 -16.64
N TYR A 282 -19.15 -4.15 -16.16
CA TYR A 282 -18.35 -3.20 -16.94
C TYR A 282 -17.66 -3.82 -18.15
N ASN A 283 -17.56 -5.14 -18.23
CA ASN A 283 -16.94 -5.86 -19.35
C ASN A 283 -15.60 -5.23 -19.78
N PHE A 284 -14.71 -5.02 -18.81
CA PHE A 284 -13.39 -4.44 -19.03
C PHE A 284 -12.29 -5.36 -18.53
N SER A 285 -11.29 -5.59 -19.36
CA SER A 285 -10.14 -6.44 -19.03
C SER A 285 -8.83 -5.70 -19.26
N LEU A 286 -7.83 -6.02 -18.43
CA LEU A 286 -6.46 -5.54 -18.51
C LEU A 286 -5.54 -6.76 -18.68
N GLU A 287 -4.72 -6.72 -19.72
CA GLU A 287 -3.66 -7.70 -19.94
C GLU A 287 -2.30 -6.99 -19.88
N VAL A 288 -1.36 -7.52 -19.11
CA VAL A 288 0.01 -6.99 -19.01
C VAL A 288 0.99 -8.13 -19.26
N ASP A 289 1.84 -7.99 -20.28
CA ASP A 289 2.83 -9.00 -20.69
C ASP A 289 2.20 -10.42 -20.81
N ASN A 290 1.05 -10.51 -21.48
CA ASN A 290 0.23 -11.71 -21.70
C ASN A 290 -0.46 -12.29 -20.46
N VAL A 291 -0.43 -11.58 -19.32
CA VAL A 291 -1.17 -11.97 -18.11
C VAL A 291 -2.46 -11.17 -18.01
N SER A 292 -3.59 -11.87 -17.96
CA SER A 292 -4.90 -11.24 -17.71
C SER A 292 -5.02 -10.85 -16.24
N PHE A 293 -4.96 -9.56 -15.97
CA PHE A 293 -4.96 -9.02 -14.60
C PHE A 293 -6.36 -8.99 -14.00
N ARG A 294 -6.39 -9.17 -12.69
CA ARG A 294 -7.54 -8.99 -11.81
C ARG A 294 -7.18 -7.99 -10.71
N ARG A 295 -8.18 -7.56 -9.94
CA ARG A 295 -7.94 -6.71 -8.78
C ARG A 295 -7.19 -7.49 -7.71
N PRO A 296 -5.98 -7.08 -7.31
CA PRO A 296 -5.30 -7.68 -6.17
C PRO A 296 -6.17 -7.53 -4.90
N VAL A 297 -6.21 -8.57 -4.10
CA VAL A 297 -6.97 -8.62 -2.84
C VAL A 297 -6.10 -9.17 -1.73
N VAL A 298 -6.24 -8.60 -0.53
CA VAL A 298 -5.52 -9.07 0.65
C VAL A 298 -5.87 -10.52 0.97
N LEU A 299 -4.84 -11.29 1.30
CA LEU A 299 -4.94 -12.70 1.66
C LEU A 299 -4.47 -12.88 3.09
N PRO A 300 -5.16 -13.70 3.91
CA PRO A 300 -4.64 -14.08 5.22
C PRO A 300 -3.25 -14.68 5.11
N SER A 301 -2.38 -14.33 6.05
CA SER A 301 -1.01 -14.82 6.10
C SER A 301 -0.61 -15.17 7.54
N ASN A 302 0.30 -16.14 7.70
CA ASN A 302 0.84 -16.53 8.99
C ASN A 302 2.03 -15.64 9.41
N LYS A 303 2.67 -15.96 10.54
CA LYS A 303 3.83 -15.23 11.09
C LYS A 303 5.02 -15.13 10.14
N LEU A 304 5.18 -16.09 9.27
CA LEU A 304 6.26 -16.14 8.28
C LEU A 304 5.89 -15.42 6.99
N GLY A 305 4.66 -14.88 6.91
CA GLY A 305 4.13 -14.28 5.71
C GLY A 305 3.64 -15.30 4.69
N THR A 306 3.66 -16.59 5.03
CA THR A 306 3.13 -17.63 4.15
C THR A 306 1.62 -17.51 4.09
N ARG A 307 1.07 -17.53 2.89
CA ARG A 307 -0.36 -17.52 2.64
C ARG A 307 -1.04 -18.74 3.27
N THR A 308 -2.14 -18.52 3.93
CA THR A 308 -2.99 -19.59 4.45
C THR A 308 -3.99 -20.04 3.38
N ASP A 309 -4.13 -21.34 3.21
CA ASP A 309 -4.75 -21.90 2.02
C ASP A 309 -6.26 -21.84 1.95
N GLN A 310 -6.93 -21.86 3.10
CA GLN A 310 -8.39 -21.78 3.15
C GLN A 310 -8.80 -20.80 4.23
N CYS A 311 -9.68 -19.87 3.89
CA CYS A 311 -10.34 -19.03 4.85
C CYS A 311 -11.83 -18.94 4.52
N GLU A 312 -12.66 -19.05 5.56
CA GLU A 312 -14.10 -19.02 5.46
C GLU A 312 -14.71 -18.02 6.44
N LEU A 313 -15.83 -17.44 6.06
CA LEU A 313 -16.66 -16.68 7.00
C LEU A 313 -17.47 -17.66 7.83
N SER A 314 -17.42 -17.53 9.15
CA SER A 314 -18.11 -18.41 10.08
C SER A 314 -19.29 -17.70 10.74
N GLY A 315 -20.47 -18.31 10.61
CA GLY A 315 -21.70 -17.81 11.23
C GLY A 315 -22.27 -16.54 10.60
N SER A 316 -23.30 -16.00 11.23
CA SER A 316 -23.87 -14.71 10.83
C SER A 316 -23.02 -13.56 11.33
N PRO A 317 -22.96 -12.43 10.61
CA PRO A 317 -22.23 -11.25 11.07
C PRO A 317 -22.88 -10.67 12.33
N VAL A 318 -22.05 -10.15 13.22
CA VAL A 318 -22.48 -9.43 14.42
C VAL A 318 -22.43 -7.92 14.12
N SER A 319 -23.47 -7.19 14.55
CA SER A 319 -23.44 -5.73 14.46
C SER A 319 -22.64 -5.16 15.62
N GLU A 320 -21.62 -4.38 15.28
CA GLU A 320 -20.85 -3.59 16.26
C GLU A 320 -21.07 -2.10 15.99
N THR A 321 -20.90 -1.28 17.02
CA THR A 321 -21.08 0.16 16.95
C THR A 321 -19.82 0.89 17.39
N PHE A 322 -19.59 2.06 16.81
CA PHE A 322 -18.53 2.97 17.19
C PHE A 322 -19.02 4.42 17.11
N LYS A 323 -18.29 5.32 17.74
CA LYS A 323 -18.63 6.75 17.76
C LYS A 323 -17.96 7.48 16.60
N LEU A 324 -18.76 8.17 15.81
CA LEU A 324 -18.29 9.16 14.85
C LEU A 324 -18.37 10.53 15.49
N VAL A 325 -17.20 11.13 15.73
CA VAL A 325 -17.08 12.49 16.27
C VAL A 325 -16.82 13.47 15.13
N ASP A 326 -17.70 14.46 14.99
CA ASP A 326 -17.58 15.50 13.97
C ASP A 326 -17.78 16.88 14.60
N GLY A 327 -16.70 17.49 15.05
CA GLY A 327 -16.74 18.70 15.85
C GLY A 327 -17.51 18.49 17.16
N PRO A 328 -18.58 19.28 17.43
CA PRO A 328 -19.39 19.12 18.63
C PRO A 328 -20.43 17.99 18.55
N HIS A 329 -20.58 17.35 17.39
CA HIS A 329 -21.60 16.33 17.16
C HIS A 329 -20.99 14.92 17.24
N GLU A 330 -21.65 14.06 18.04
CA GLU A 330 -21.37 12.64 18.08
C GLU A 330 -22.53 11.87 17.49
N SER A 331 -22.23 10.84 16.70
CA SER A 331 -23.24 9.91 16.19
C SER A 331 -22.73 8.48 16.27
N GLU A 332 -23.63 7.56 16.56
CA GLU A 332 -23.31 6.14 16.57
C GLU A 332 -23.39 5.56 15.17
N GLN A 333 -22.34 4.86 14.76
CA GLN A 333 -22.25 4.20 13.46
C GLN A 333 -22.21 2.69 13.65
N LYS A 334 -22.79 1.95 12.69
CA LYS A 334 -22.86 0.49 12.72
C LYS A 334 -21.97 -0.14 11.66
N VAL A 335 -21.32 -1.24 12.03
CA VAL A 335 -20.56 -2.08 11.11
C VAL A 335 -20.93 -3.55 11.35
N LEU A 336 -20.76 -4.36 10.31
CA LEU A 336 -20.96 -5.80 10.38
C LEU A 336 -19.62 -6.50 10.55
N LYS A 337 -19.45 -7.21 11.66
CA LYS A 337 -18.27 -7.99 11.97
C LYS A 337 -18.48 -9.46 11.60
N TYR A 338 -17.59 -9.95 10.76
CA TYR A 338 -17.52 -11.36 10.37
C TYR A 338 -16.36 -12.05 11.08
N VAL A 339 -16.62 -13.24 11.58
CA VAL A 339 -15.57 -14.11 12.11
C VAL A 339 -14.96 -14.88 10.94
N VAL A 340 -13.65 -14.79 10.83
CA VAL A 340 -12.89 -15.48 9.78
C VAL A 340 -12.21 -16.69 10.40
N LYS A 341 -12.49 -17.87 9.88
CA LYS A 341 -11.77 -19.11 10.20
C LYS A 341 -10.75 -19.38 9.11
N VAL A 342 -9.55 -19.73 9.53
CA VAL A 342 -8.45 -20.09 8.65
C VAL A 342 -7.92 -21.45 9.09
N ASP A 343 -7.82 -22.39 8.17
CA ASP A 343 -7.35 -23.74 8.47
C ASP A 343 -5.90 -23.74 8.94
N ASN A 344 -5.62 -24.60 9.93
CA ASN A 344 -4.28 -24.79 10.49
C ASN A 344 -3.62 -23.51 11.06
N SER A 345 -4.42 -22.54 11.49
CA SER A 345 -3.91 -21.30 12.07
C SER A 345 -4.50 -21.03 13.45
N ASP A 346 -3.62 -20.84 14.45
CA ASP A 346 -3.99 -20.32 15.77
C ASP A 346 -4.17 -18.79 15.78
N GLU A 347 -4.02 -18.15 14.64
CA GLU A 347 -4.13 -16.70 14.51
C GLU A 347 -5.60 -16.30 14.35
N LYS A 348 -5.95 -15.16 14.91
CA LYS A 348 -7.30 -14.63 14.76
C LYS A 348 -7.32 -13.58 13.67
N TYR A 349 -8.37 -13.67 12.88
CA TYR A 349 -8.64 -12.82 11.75
C TYR A 349 -10.02 -12.22 11.91
N GLN A 350 -10.16 -10.95 11.55
CA GLN A 350 -11.44 -10.24 11.57
C GLN A 350 -11.66 -9.55 10.25
N LEU A 351 -12.91 -9.46 9.87
CA LEU A 351 -13.35 -8.76 8.69
C LEU A 351 -14.59 -7.93 9.04
N LEU A 352 -14.47 -6.62 8.90
CA LEU A 352 -15.56 -5.68 9.11
C LEU A 352 -16.07 -5.22 7.74
N TRP A 353 -17.40 -5.15 7.59
CA TRP A 353 -18.05 -4.46 6.48
C TRP A 353 -18.70 -3.20 6.99
N LEU A 354 -18.41 -2.09 6.36
CA LEU A 354 -18.93 -0.77 6.69
C LEU A 354 -19.79 -0.21 5.55
N SER A 355 -20.73 0.64 5.91
CA SER A 355 -21.53 1.43 4.97
C SER A 355 -21.89 2.76 5.63
N TYR A 356 -21.83 3.82 4.86
CA TYR A 356 -22.15 5.17 5.30
C TYR A 356 -22.89 5.93 4.22
N GLU A 357 -23.95 6.63 4.61
CA GLU A 357 -24.71 7.51 3.73
C GLU A 357 -25.19 8.71 4.53
N ALA A 358 -24.79 9.91 4.11
CA ALA A 358 -25.17 11.16 4.76
C ALA A 358 -25.03 12.35 3.80
N ARG A 359 -25.40 13.54 4.26
CA ARG A 359 -25.06 14.80 3.61
C ARG A 359 -24.00 15.54 4.40
N VAL A 360 -22.95 15.97 3.73
CA VAL A 360 -21.87 16.77 4.30
C VAL A 360 -21.91 18.14 3.65
N ASN A 361 -22.17 19.20 4.42
CA ASN A 361 -22.40 20.56 3.90
C ASN A 361 -23.44 20.62 2.77
N GLY A 362 -24.52 19.81 2.87
CA GLY A 362 -25.59 19.76 1.87
C GLY A 362 -25.31 18.86 0.66
N TYR A 363 -24.11 18.37 0.47
CA TYR A 363 -23.71 17.47 -0.62
C TYR A 363 -23.80 16.00 -0.20
N PRO A 364 -24.30 15.11 -1.07
CA PRO A 364 -24.40 13.70 -0.75
C PRO A 364 -23.00 13.07 -0.60
N MET A 365 -22.88 12.17 0.35
CA MET A 365 -21.69 11.35 0.57
C MET A 365 -22.11 9.93 0.88
N LYS A 366 -21.65 8.99 0.07
CA LYS A 366 -21.98 7.58 0.21
C LYS A 366 -20.75 6.72 -0.06
N PHE A 367 -20.45 5.86 0.87
CA PHE A 367 -19.36 4.89 0.71
C PHE A 367 -19.66 3.59 1.47
N SER A 368 -19.03 2.53 1.02
CA SER A 368 -18.99 1.23 1.68
C SER A 368 -17.56 0.70 1.64
N GLY A 369 -17.29 -0.36 2.37
CA GLY A 369 -15.95 -0.92 2.35
C GLY A 369 -15.75 -2.07 3.30
N TYR A 370 -14.54 -2.60 3.31
CA TYR A 370 -14.13 -3.59 4.29
C TYR A 370 -12.85 -3.18 5.01
N VAL A 371 -12.72 -3.64 6.25
CA VAL A 371 -11.48 -3.62 7.01
C VAL A 371 -11.16 -5.05 7.41
N PHE A 372 -10.03 -5.53 6.94
CA PHE A 372 -9.47 -6.81 7.29
C PHE A 372 -8.30 -6.62 8.26
N ASN A 373 -8.28 -7.34 9.36
CA ASN A 373 -7.15 -7.34 10.27
C ASN A 373 -6.80 -8.75 10.77
N GLN A 374 -5.53 -8.93 11.06
CA GLN A 374 -4.97 -10.16 11.66
C GLN A 374 -4.00 -9.79 12.78
N THR A 375 -3.61 -10.80 13.59
CA THR A 375 -2.71 -10.59 14.73
C THR A 375 -1.23 -10.60 14.37
N THR A 376 -0.89 -10.75 13.09
CA THR A 376 0.46 -10.68 12.55
C THR A 376 0.53 -9.68 11.40
N ARG A 377 1.76 -9.36 10.97
CA ARG A 377 1.96 -8.44 9.86
C ARG A 377 1.38 -9.01 8.55
N LEU A 378 0.69 -8.19 7.80
CA LEU A 378 0.22 -8.49 6.45
C LEU A 378 1.36 -8.46 5.43
N PHE A 379 1.26 -9.34 4.46
CA PHE A 379 2.20 -9.44 3.33
C PHE A 379 1.48 -9.47 1.99
N PRO A 380 2.07 -8.85 0.98
CA PRO A 380 3.20 -7.90 1.05
C PRO A 380 2.80 -6.61 1.77
N LYS A 381 3.77 -5.77 2.13
CA LYS A 381 3.51 -4.51 2.86
C LYS A 381 2.62 -3.54 2.08
N GLU A 382 2.57 -3.68 0.78
CA GLU A 382 1.76 -2.89 -0.14
C GLU A 382 0.25 -3.04 0.07
N TYR A 383 -0.20 -4.06 0.83
CA TYR A 383 -1.58 -4.18 1.31
C TYR A 383 -1.85 -3.49 2.65
N GLN A 384 -0.81 -3.05 3.35
CA GLN A 384 -0.96 -2.46 4.68
C GLN A 384 -1.52 -1.04 4.58
N GLY A 385 -2.62 -0.78 5.27
CA GLY A 385 -3.25 0.54 5.30
C GLY A 385 -4.64 0.59 4.68
N ILE A 386 -5.03 1.78 4.22
CA ILE A 386 -6.32 2.07 3.64
C ILE A 386 -6.18 2.48 2.18
N LEU A 387 -6.94 1.86 1.30
CA LEU A 387 -7.10 2.24 -0.09
C LEU A 387 -8.49 2.84 -0.31
N VAL A 388 -8.55 4.09 -0.72
CA VAL A 388 -9.80 4.73 -1.11
C VAL A 388 -9.99 4.57 -2.62
N ARG A 389 -11.18 4.12 -3.02
CA ARG A 389 -11.58 3.99 -4.41
C ARG A 389 -12.73 4.94 -4.72
N LEU A 390 -12.54 5.78 -5.70
CA LEU A 390 -13.58 6.63 -6.23
C LEU A 390 -14.07 6.03 -7.55
N ARG A 391 -15.36 5.72 -7.63
CA ARG A 391 -15.94 5.05 -8.82
C ARG A 391 -15.19 3.77 -9.22
N ASN A 392 -14.83 2.98 -8.22
CA ASN A 392 -14.07 1.72 -8.34
C ASN A 392 -12.62 1.83 -8.79
N ILE A 393 -12.05 3.05 -8.85
CA ILE A 393 -10.66 3.29 -9.17
C ILE A 393 -9.89 3.69 -7.93
N ALA A 394 -8.73 3.09 -7.74
CA ALA A 394 -7.86 3.45 -6.64
C ALA A 394 -7.35 4.89 -6.75
N ILE A 395 -7.45 5.65 -5.68
CA ILE A 395 -6.84 6.95 -5.53
C ILE A 395 -5.53 6.75 -4.75
N GLY A 396 -4.43 6.87 -5.46
CA GLY A 396 -3.12 6.52 -4.90
C GLY A 396 -2.92 5.01 -4.71
N GLN A 397 -2.27 4.66 -3.62
CA GLN A 397 -1.99 3.31 -3.13
C GLN A 397 -2.59 3.14 -1.73
N TYR A 398 -2.42 1.98 -1.12
CA TYR A 398 -2.74 1.81 0.29
C TYR A 398 -1.95 2.82 1.14
N ASP A 399 -2.67 3.61 1.91
CA ASP A 399 -2.08 4.58 2.85
C ASP A 399 -1.77 3.90 4.19
N PRO A 400 -0.49 3.65 4.51
CA PRO A 400 -0.10 2.99 5.76
C PRO A 400 -0.26 3.89 6.98
N ASN A 401 -0.54 5.19 6.79
CA ASN A 401 -0.79 6.14 7.87
C ASN A 401 -2.28 6.28 8.21
N PHE A 402 -3.14 5.50 7.56
CA PHE A 402 -4.58 5.44 7.84
C PHE A 402 -5.25 6.82 7.83
N LEU A 403 -5.06 7.57 6.73
CA LEU A 403 -5.55 8.94 6.57
C LEU A 403 -5.06 9.87 7.70
N VAL A 404 -3.78 9.75 8.06
CA VAL A 404 -3.14 10.52 9.13
C VAL A 404 -3.77 10.23 10.51
N TYR A 405 -3.91 8.96 10.86
CA TYR A 405 -4.42 8.55 12.17
C TYR A 405 -3.57 9.12 13.31
N PRO A 406 -4.19 9.79 14.32
CA PRO A 406 -3.45 10.63 15.27
C PRO A 406 -2.70 9.86 16.35
N GLN A 407 -2.99 8.57 16.54
CA GLN A 407 -2.36 7.76 17.59
C GLN A 407 -1.31 6.82 17.01
N ALA A 408 -0.22 6.65 17.74
CA ALA A 408 0.86 5.76 17.34
C ALA A 408 0.56 4.31 17.76
N GLU A 409 0.08 3.49 16.83
CA GLU A 409 -0.19 2.06 17.06
C GLU A 409 1.02 1.15 16.81
N GLY A 410 2.11 1.72 16.34
CA GLY A 410 3.37 1.00 16.11
C GLY A 410 3.20 -0.17 15.13
N PRO A 411 3.56 -1.42 15.50
CA PRO A 411 3.47 -2.56 14.60
C PRO A 411 2.05 -2.89 14.10
N ARG A 412 1.00 -2.44 14.81
CA ARG A 412 -0.40 -2.81 14.50
C ARG A 412 -0.88 -2.21 13.20
N PHE A 413 -0.33 -1.07 12.76
CA PHE A 413 -0.58 -0.52 11.44
C PHE A 413 -0.30 -1.54 10.33
N SER A 414 0.71 -2.39 10.52
CA SER A 414 1.04 -3.43 9.53
C SER A 414 0.11 -4.65 9.56
N MET A 415 -0.87 -4.69 10.45
CA MET A 415 -1.81 -5.80 10.64
C MET A 415 -3.17 -5.55 10.01
N VAL A 416 -3.38 -4.37 9.44
CA VAL A 416 -4.68 -3.91 8.93
C VAL A 416 -4.58 -3.59 7.45
N SER A 417 -5.60 -4.02 6.68
CA SER A 417 -5.80 -3.68 5.27
C SER A 417 -7.27 -3.33 5.03
N SER A 418 -7.54 -2.27 4.28
CA SER A 418 -8.89 -1.79 4.03
C SER A 418 -9.04 -1.24 2.63
N GLU A 419 -10.21 -1.51 2.00
CA GLU A 419 -10.64 -0.80 0.80
C GLU A 419 -11.97 -0.10 1.07
N ILE A 420 -12.04 1.18 0.74
CA ILE A 420 -13.22 2.02 0.87
C ILE A 420 -13.71 2.41 -0.53
N PHE A 421 -14.93 2.06 -0.85
CA PHE A 421 -15.57 2.28 -2.15
C PHE A 421 -16.50 3.47 -2.04
N VAL A 422 -16.10 4.61 -2.57
CA VAL A 422 -16.90 5.84 -2.59
C VAL A 422 -17.78 5.82 -3.83
N GLU A 423 -19.10 5.78 -3.61
CA GLU A 423 -20.13 5.81 -4.64
C GLU A 423 -20.50 7.26 -4.98
N GLU A 424 -20.65 8.12 -3.97
CA GLU A 424 -20.99 9.55 -4.08
C GLU A 424 -20.10 10.38 -3.15
N GLY A 425 -19.68 11.54 -3.63
CA GLY A 425 -18.81 12.47 -2.90
C GLY A 425 -17.34 12.34 -3.23
N LEU A 426 -16.51 13.16 -2.58
CA LEU A 426 -15.06 13.28 -2.73
C LEU A 426 -14.54 13.72 -4.11
N ASP A 427 -15.42 14.02 -5.07
CA ASP A 427 -15.01 14.44 -6.41
C ASP A 427 -14.23 15.75 -6.41
N ASP A 428 -14.67 16.71 -5.60
CA ASP A 428 -14.08 18.04 -5.51
C ASP A 428 -12.82 18.06 -4.63
N SER A 429 -12.65 17.04 -3.77
CA SER A 429 -11.46 16.87 -2.95
C SER A 429 -10.30 16.18 -3.67
N LEU A 430 -10.55 15.59 -4.85
CA LEU A 430 -9.54 14.84 -5.58
C LEU A 430 -8.42 15.74 -6.10
N LYS A 431 -7.16 15.42 -5.82
CA LYS A 431 -6.00 16.11 -6.39
C LYS A 431 -5.88 15.89 -7.89
N VAL A 432 -5.22 16.81 -8.57
CA VAL A 432 -5.03 16.79 -10.03
C VAL A 432 -4.34 15.52 -10.52
N ASP A 433 -3.35 15.04 -9.77
CA ASP A 433 -2.59 13.81 -10.05
C ASP A 433 -3.34 12.53 -9.67
N ARG A 434 -4.52 12.65 -9.04
CA ARG A 434 -5.32 11.54 -8.53
C ARG A 434 -4.58 10.56 -7.61
N ASP A 435 -3.53 11.04 -6.99
CA ASP A 435 -2.72 10.26 -6.05
C ASP A 435 -3.07 10.58 -4.58
N GLY A 436 -4.15 11.34 -4.37
CA GLY A 436 -4.64 11.71 -3.05
C GLY A 436 -5.77 12.73 -3.08
N PHE A 437 -6.14 13.19 -1.87
CA PHE A 437 -7.21 14.13 -1.64
C PHE A 437 -6.71 15.44 -1.02
N ASN A 438 -7.51 16.49 -1.17
CA ASN A 438 -7.36 17.71 -0.39
C ASN A 438 -7.83 17.43 1.04
N THR A 439 -6.90 17.49 1.99
CA THR A 439 -7.16 17.17 3.40
C THR A 439 -8.00 18.21 4.13
N LEU A 440 -8.27 19.36 3.51
CA LEU A 440 -9.13 20.42 4.05
C LEU A 440 -10.58 20.32 3.55
N ASP A 441 -10.86 19.39 2.64
CA ASP A 441 -12.21 19.19 2.11
C ASP A 441 -13.13 18.58 3.18
N PRO A 442 -14.35 19.12 3.39
CA PRO A 442 -15.26 18.63 4.43
C PRO A 442 -15.68 17.16 4.27
N GLN A 443 -15.84 16.68 3.03
CA GLN A 443 -16.17 15.26 2.78
C GLN A 443 -14.98 14.35 3.10
N TYR A 444 -13.74 14.79 2.78
CA TYR A 444 -12.55 14.06 3.17
C TYR A 444 -12.38 14.01 4.69
N ILE A 445 -12.57 15.13 5.39
CA ILE A 445 -12.53 15.19 6.85
C ILE A 445 -13.57 14.24 7.47
N ARG A 446 -14.79 14.16 6.89
CA ARG A 446 -15.82 13.24 7.34
C ARG A 446 -15.41 11.77 7.14
N LEU A 447 -14.84 11.41 5.98
CA LEU A 447 -14.29 10.07 5.76
C LEU A 447 -13.21 9.74 6.77
N GLN A 448 -12.29 10.67 6.99
CA GLN A 448 -11.20 10.53 7.96
C GLN A 448 -11.74 10.28 9.37
N ALA A 449 -12.69 11.09 9.83
CA ALA A 449 -13.30 10.95 11.16
C ALA A 449 -14.01 9.59 11.32
N TYR A 450 -14.74 9.14 10.29
CA TYR A 450 -15.41 7.83 10.29
C TYR A 450 -14.40 6.70 10.44
N ILE A 451 -13.35 6.71 9.65
CA ILE A 451 -12.32 5.68 9.68
C ILE A 451 -11.54 5.72 11.00
N HIS A 452 -11.21 6.90 11.49
CA HIS A 452 -10.49 7.04 12.77
C HIS A 452 -11.33 6.53 13.95
N GLY A 453 -12.63 6.82 14.00
CA GLY A 453 -13.53 6.28 15.01
C GLY A 453 -13.61 4.75 14.96
N LEU A 454 -13.75 4.17 13.77
CA LEU A 454 -13.77 2.72 13.58
C LEU A 454 -12.46 2.05 14.03
N LEU A 455 -11.32 2.62 13.67
CA LEU A 455 -10.01 2.12 14.08
C LEU A 455 -9.81 2.21 15.59
N HIS A 456 -10.21 3.32 16.20
CA HIS A 456 -10.06 3.58 17.64
C HIS A 456 -10.95 2.68 18.49
N ASP A 457 -12.23 2.55 18.14
CA ASP A 457 -13.20 1.88 19.01
C ASP A 457 -13.28 0.37 18.75
N ILE A 458 -12.99 -0.10 17.53
CA ILE A 458 -13.19 -1.53 17.19
C ILE A 458 -11.87 -2.21 16.77
N VAL A 459 -11.16 -1.67 15.76
CA VAL A 459 -10.06 -2.41 15.12
C VAL A 459 -8.86 -2.57 16.03
N PHE A 460 -8.29 -1.49 16.52
CA PHE A 460 -7.10 -1.57 17.38
C PHE A 460 -7.37 -2.20 18.76
N PRO A 461 -8.50 -1.92 19.45
CA PRO A 461 -8.83 -2.64 20.69
C PRO A 461 -8.89 -4.16 20.50
N SER A 462 -9.48 -4.64 19.40
CA SER A 462 -9.55 -6.08 19.14
C SER A 462 -8.17 -6.71 18.93
N ILE A 463 -7.26 -6.04 18.23
CA ILE A 463 -5.87 -6.48 18.07
C ILE A 463 -5.14 -6.46 19.41
N TRP A 464 -5.37 -5.45 20.26
CA TRP A 464 -4.77 -5.34 21.58
C TRP A 464 -5.18 -6.47 22.51
N GLU A 465 -6.46 -6.80 22.55
CA GLU A 465 -6.97 -7.89 23.39
C GLU A 465 -6.34 -9.22 23.02
N GLU A 466 -6.19 -9.49 21.74
CA GLU A 466 -5.56 -10.70 21.23
C GLU A 466 -4.04 -10.74 21.46
N GLU A 467 -3.38 -9.60 21.48
CA GLU A 467 -1.95 -9.52 21.75
C GLU A 467 -1.58 -9.67 23.24
N LYS A 468 -2.47 -9.28 24.18
CA LYS A 468 -2.20 -9.33 25.61
C LYS A 468 -1.69 -10.70 26.09
N PRO A 469 -2.40 -11.83 25.87
CA PRO A 469 -1.94 -13.15 26.33
C PRO A 469 -0.61 -13.54 25.67
N ARG A 470 -0.41 -13.19 24.42
CA ARG A 470 0.81 -13.48 23.66
C ARG A 470 2.01 -12.72 24.20
N ASN A 471 1.83 -11.43 24.50
CA ASN A 471 2.87 -10.59 25.10
C ASN A 471 3.21 -11.05 26.52
N GLU A 472 2.24 -11.46 27.31
CA GLU A 472 2.48 -12.02 28.63
C GLU A 472 3.26 -13.34 28.56
N ARG A 473 2.90 -14.27 27.67
CA ARG A 473 3.65 -15.51 27.42
C ARG A 473 5.08 -15.22 26.96
N ARG A 474 5.29 -14.25 26.05
CA ARG A 474 6.62 -13.82 25.61
C ARG A 474 7.44 -13.23 26.75
N ARG A 475 6.84 -12.35 27.56
CA ARG A 475 7.48 -11.77 28.75
C ARG A 475 7.86 -12.86 29.75
N ALA A 476 6.95 -13.80 30.02
CA ALA A 476 7.22 -14.93 30.90
C ALA A 476 8.34 -15.84 30.37
N ALA A 477 8.35 -16.17 29.08
CA ALA A 477 9.39 -16.95 28.44
C ALA A 477 10.76 -16.23 28.49
N ARG A 478 10.79 -14.92 28.22
CA ARG A 478 12.01 -14.11 28.33
C ARG A 478 12.52 -14.04 29.76
N ARG A 479 11.63 -13.87 30.75
CA ARG A 479 11.99 -13.93 32.18
C ARG A 479 12.61 -15.28 32.53
N ARG A 480 12.01 -16.40 32.10
CA ARG A 480 12.56 -17.75 32.33
C ARG A 480 13.92 -17.94 31.68
N SER A 481 14.12 -17.46 30.45
CA SER A 481 15.41 -17.53 29.75
C SER A 481 16.48 -16.73 30.49
N ASN A 482 16.17 -15.49 30.89
CA ASN A 482 17.09 -14.65 31.65
C ASN A 482 17.47 -15.28 33.00
N MET A 483 16.48 -15.84 33.72
CA MET A 483 16.74 -16.55 34.97
C MET A 483 17.66 -17.77 34.82
N LYS A 484 17.45 -18.56 33.74
CA LYS A 484 18.35 -19.69 33.43
C LYS A 484 19.78 -19.23 33.13
N ARG A 485 19.91 -18.12 32.39
CA ARG A 485 21.21 -17.52 32.04
C ARG A 485 21.93 -16.98 33.25
N PHE A 486 21.19 -16.30 34.13
CA PHE A 486 21.69 -15.83 35.41
C PHE A 486 22.17 -16.99 36.31
N ALA A 487 21.35 -18.04 36.50
CA ALA A 487 21.72 -19.24 37.27
C ALA A 487 23.01 -19.88 36.73
N LYS A 488 23.16 -19.97 35.40
CA LYS A 488 24.38 -20.50 34.76
C LYS A 488 25.62 -19.65 35.07
N ASN A 489 25.48 -18.33 35.07
CA ASN A 489 26.58 -17.42 35.38
C ASN A 489 26.96 -17.47 36.85
N VAL A 490 25.98 -17.47 37.75
CA VAL A 490 26.23 -17.67 39.19
C VAL A 490 26.95 -19.00 39.45
N SER A 491 26.47 -20.08 38.82
CA SER A 491 27.13 -21.41 38.91
C SER A 491 28.60 -21.37 38.52
N ARG A 492 28.90 -20.64 37.44
CA ARG A 492 30.30 -20.52 36.93
C ARG A 492 31.22 -19.76 37.90
N ILE A 493 30.67 -18.69 38.50
CA ILE A 493 31.46 -17.82 39.38
C ILE A 493 31.61 -18.42 40.76
N THR A 494 30.55 -18.90 41.37
CA THR A 494 30.55 -19.49 42.71
C THR A 494 31.09 -20.90 42.74
N LYS A 495 31.40 -21.49 41.57
CA LYS A 495 31.77 -22.95 41.41
C LYS A 495 30.73 -23.92 42.02
N THR A 496 29.53 -23.43 42.32
CA THR A 496 28.44 -24.20 42.88
C THR A 496 27.39 -24.46 41.80
N LYS A 497 26.88 -25.68 41.67
CA LYS A 497 25.88 -26.03 40.68
C LYS A 497 24.54 -25.43 41.06
N ILE A 498 24.19 -24.29 40.48
CA ILE A 498 22.87 -23.64 40.68
C ILE A 498 21.83 -24.33 39.79
N LYS A 499 20.82 -24.90 40.44
CA LYS A 499 19.71 -25.61 39.79
C LYS A 499 18.51 -24.69 39.56
N LYS A 500 18.31 -23.69 40.42
CA LYS A 500 17.09 -22.90 40.45
C LYS A 500 17.34 -21.48 40.99
N VAL A 501 16.61 -20.52 40.45
CA VAL A 501 16.49 -19.16 41.00
C VAL A 501 15.04 -18.97 41.40
N LYS A 502 14.81 -18.62 42.68
CA LYS A 502 13.48 -18.34 43.23
C LYS A 502 13.39 -16.87 43.62
N VAL A 503 12.35 -16.21 43.20
CA VAL A 503 11.94 -14.91 43.74
C VAL A 503 10.91 -15.17 44.81
N VAL A 504 11.15 -14.71 46.02
CA VAL A 504 10.26 -14.89 47.19
C VAL A 504 9.77 -13.52 47.63
N SER A 505 8.48 -13.44 47.99
CA SER A 505 7.86 -12.29 48.63
C SER A 505 7.43 -12.71 50.05
N GLY A 506 7.62 -11.85 51.01
CA GLY A 506 7.30 -12.09 52.40
C GLY A 506 8.52 -11.97 53.32
N SER A 507 8.45 -11.11 54.33
CA SER A 507 9.52 -10.92 55.29
C SER A 507 9.40 -11.92 56.42
N THR A 508 10.28 -12.91 56.44
CA THR A 508 10.73 -13.43 57.73
C THR A 508 11.79 -12.47 58.25
N ALA A 509 11.60 -11.96 59.43
CA ALA A 509 12.30 -10.80 60.00
C ALA A 509 13.82 -10.98 60.23
N GLU A 510 14.42 -12.07 59.81
CA GLU A 510 15.81 -12.42 60.12
C GLU A 510 16.76 -12.31 58.88
N ASP A 511 16.26 -12.17 57.66
CA ASP A 511 17.13 -12.11 56.49
C ASP A 511 17.41 -10.67 56.07
N GLU A 512 18.59 -10.17 56.37
CA GLU A 512 19.04 -8.82 55.93
C GLU A 512 19.37 -8.71 54.45
N ASN A 513 19.54 -9.80 53.75
CA ASN A 513 20.06 -9.85 52.36
C ASN A 513 18.95 -9.79 51.33
N VAL A 514 19.19 -9.01 50.25
CA VAL A 514 18.30 -8.95 49.06
C VAL A 514 18.40 -10.24 48.23
N ALA A 515 19.56 -10.88 48.24
CA ALA A 515 19.74 -12.17 47.57
C ALA A 515 20.67 -13.08 48.37
N GLU A 516 20.34 -14.38 48.37
CA GLU A 516 21.10 -15.43 49.07
C GLU A 516 21.33 -16.61 48.12
N VAL A 517 22.51 -17.22 48.24
CA VAL A 517 22.87 -18.43 47.49
C VAL A 517 22.92 -19.61 48.49
N ASP A 518 21.90 -20.46 48.46
CA ASP A 518 21.95 -21.72 49.16
C ASP A 518 22.76 -22.76 48.36
N THR A 519 23.98 -22.95 48.78
CA THR A 519 24.93 -23.90 48.13
C THR A 519 24.49 -25.36 48.29
N ARG A 520 23.69 -25.71 49.33
CA ARG A 520 23.27 -27.11 49.59
C ARG A 520 22.17 -27.52 48.64
N SER A 521 21.18 -26.67 48.43
CA SER A 521 20.10 -26.93 47.47
C SER A 521 20.42 -26.53 46.03
N GLY A 522 21.46 -25.73 45.84
CA GLY A 522 21.78 -25.10 44.56
C GLY A 522 20.71 -24.08 44.14
N THR A 523 20.15 -23.33 45.08
CA THR A 523 19.09 -22.36 44.82
C THR A 523 19.60 -20.94 45.13
N VAL A 524 19.33 -20.01 44.24
CA VAL A 524 19.48 -18.57 44.51
C VAL A 524 18.10 -18.04 44.90
N PHE A 525 17.97 -17.47 46.09
CA PHE A 525 16.79 -16.76 46.56
C PHE A 525 16.97 -15.29 46.34
N ILE A 526 15.95 -14.61 45.81
CA ILE A 526 15.90 -13.15 45.66
C ILE A 526 14.64 -12.66 46.38
N ASN A 527 14.80 -11.82 47.40
CA ASN A 527 13.71 -11.23 48.14
C ASN A 527 13.19 -9.97 47.42
N SER A 528 11.97 -10.07 46.88
CA SER A 528 11.37 -8.96 46.09
C SER A 528 11.05 -7.75 46.97
N ASP A 529 10.61 -7.95 48.22
CA ASP A 529 10.14 -6.89 49.10
C ASP A 529 11.30 -6.07 49.65
N LYS A 530 12.43 -6.71 49.95
CA LYS A 530 13.66 -6.04 50.36
C LYS A 530 14.31 -5.31 49.16
N ALA A 531 14.25 -5.86 47.98
CA ALA A 531 14.71 -5.21 46.77
C ALA A 531 13.90 -3.96 46.45
N GLU A 532 12.59 -3.94 46.72
CA GLU A 532 11.75 -2.75 46.58
C GLU A 532 12.01 -1.69 47.67
N SER A 533 12.26 -2.11 48.90
CA SER A 533 12.51 -1.24 50.06
C SER A 533 13.89 -0.61 50.04
N SER A 534 14.86 -1.19 49.33
CA SER A 534 16.24 -0.68 49.27
C SER A 534 16.39 0.72 48.60
N GLY A 535 15.30 1.26 48.03
CA GLY A 535 15.27 2.61 47.47
C GLY A 535 16.10 2.82 46.20
N VAL A 536 16.79 1.81 45.72
CA VAL A 536 17.65 1.89 44.53
C VAL A 536 16.80 2.03 43.23
N PHE A 537 15.57 1.59 43.26
CA PHE A 537 14.63 1.71 42.14
C PHE A 537 13.28 2.20 42.67
N GLY A 538 12.80 3.33 42.17
CA GLY A 538 11.52 3.90 42.60
C GLY A 538 10.34 2.90 42.43
N ARG A 539 9.27 3.12 43.17
CA ARG A 539 8.07 2.23 43.35
C ARG A 539 7.35 1.69 42.11
N LYS A 540 7.89 1.84 40.90
CA LYS A 540 7.28 1.33 39.67
C LYS A 540 7.92 0.01 39.25
N LYS A 541 7.20 -1.08 39.53
CA LYS A 541 7.39 -2.44 39.01
C LYS A 541 8.83 -2.90 38.84
N PHE A 542 9.32 -3.53 39.87
CA PHE A 542 10.56 -4.28 39.88
C PHE A 542 10.58 -5.30 38.72
N ASN A 543 11.39 -5.09 37.71
CA ASN A 543 11.46 -6.00 36.57
C ASN A 543 12.54 -7.06 36.83
N GLY A 544 12.45 -8.22 36.13
CA GLY A 544 13.37 -9.34 36.34
C GLY A 544 14.87 -9.02 36.12
N ILE A 545 15.18 -7.94 35.38
CA ILE A 545 16.55 -7.46 35.16
C ILE A 545 17.06 -6.76 36.44
N ALA A 546 16.26 -5.90 37.04
CA ALA A 546 16.61 -5.22 38.29
C ALA A 546 16.87 -6.23 39.42
N GLN A 547 16.04 -7.28 39.53
CA GLN A 547 16.25 -8.36 40.49
C GLN A 547 17.59 -9.08 40.27
N GLN A 548 17.98 -9.30 39.03
CA GLN A 548 19.25 -9.95 38.69
C GLN A 548 20.46 -9.04 38.98
N VAL A 549 20.34 -7.75 38.73
CA VAL A 549 21.39 -6.76 39.05
C VAL A 549 21.65 -6.71 40.54
N ILE A 550 20.58 -6.66 41.36
CA ILE A 550 20.70 -6.62 42.82
C ILE A 550 21.30 -7.94 43.32
N ALA A 551 20.81 -9.08 42.83
CA ALA A 551 21.38 -10.37 43.21
C ALA A 551 22.87 -10.48 42.83
N ALA A 552 23.27 -9.92 41.67
CA ALA A 552 24.66 -9.85 41.26
C ALA A 552 25.51 -8.98 42.20
N PHE A 553 24.94 -7.88 42.68
CA PHE A 553 25.60 -6.98 43.64
C PHE A 553 25.83 -7.68 44.99
N GLU A 554 24.78 -8.28 45.56
CA GLU A 554 24.86 -9.01 46.82
C GLU A 554 25.85 -10.18 46.78
N ILE A 555 25.86 -10.94 45.70
CA ILE A 555 26.86 -12.02 45.50
C ILE A 555 28.27 -11.43 45.42
N ALA A 556 28.45 -10.30 44.76
CA ALA A 556 29.76 -9.69 44.60
C ALA A 556 30.29 -9.10 45.92
N VAL A 557 29.41 -8.56 46.78
CA VAL A 557 29.78 -7.96 48.09
C VAL A 557 30.39 -8.99 49.04
N CYS A 558 30.04 -10.31 48.90
CA CYS A 558 30.63 -11.37 49.71
C CYS A 558 32.10 -11.64 49.38
N GLU A 559 32.68 -11.09 48.31
CA GLU A 559 34.10 -11.28 48.03
C GLU A 559 35.01 -10.38 48.88
N PRO A 560 36.19 -10.87 49.32
CA PRO A 560 36.99 -10.23 50.37
C PRO A 560 37.66 -8.91 49.94
N THR A 561 37.96 -8.72 48.64
CA THR A 561 38.67 -7.52 48.15
C THR A 561 37.78 -6.71 47.22
N VAL A 562 37.99 -5.36 47.19
CA VAL A 562 37.21 -4.44 46.33
C VAL A 562 37.39 -4.75 44.85
N GLU A 563 38.61 -5.13 44.45
CA GLU A 563 38.89 -5.48 43.04
C GLU A 563 38.13 -6.73 42.62
N LYS A 564 38.14 -7.78 43.48
CA LYS A 564 37.45 -9.01 43.23
C LYS A 564 35.91 -8.83 43.25
N ARG A 565 35.40 -7.96 44.12
CA ARG A 565 33.97 -7.55 44.11
C ARG A 565 33.58 -6.92 42.80
N ARG A 566 34.37 -6.00 42.26
CA ARG A 566 34.15 -5.40 40.95
C ARG A 566 34.18 -6.42 39.83
N GLU A 567 35.18 -7.25 39.80
CA GLU A 567 35.34 -8.26 38.77
C GLU A 567 34.12 -9.21 38.74
N VAL A 568 33.74 -9.73 39.90
CA VAL A 568 32.58 -10.65 40.03
C VAL A 568 31.30 -9.96 39.63
N PHE A 569 31.08 -8.72 40.05
CA PHE A 569 29.92 -7.93 39.70
C PHE A 569 29.79 -7.71 38.18
N TYR A 570 30.87 -7.27 37.53
CA TYR A 570 30.84 -7.07 36.09
C TYR A 570 30.69 -8.37 35.30
N GLN A 571 31.26 -9.45 35.74
CA GLN A 571 31.08 -10.76 35.11
C GLN A 571 29.62 -11.26 35.21
N LEU A 572 28.95 -11.01 36.33
CA LEU A 572 27.53 -11.32 36.52
C LEU A 572 26.64 -10.42 35.65
N LEU A 573 26.93 -9.11 35.59
CA LEU A 573 26.18 -8.17 34.78
C LEU A 573 26.26 -8.45 33.28
N ARG A 574 27.44 -8.81 32.76
CA ARG A 574 27.56 -9.19 31.35
C ARG A 574 26.55 -10.26 30.94
N GLY A 575 26.34 -11.26 31.81
CA GLY A 575 25.36 -12.29 31.53
C GLY A 575 23.90 -11.86 31.66
N VAL A 576 23.62 -10.69 32.22
CA VAL A 576 22.25 -10.11 32.30
C VAL A 576 21.93 -9.28 31.05
N PHE A 577 22.91 -8.60 30.48
CA PHE A 577 22.72 -7.62 29.38
C PHE A 577 23.11 -8.17 27.98
N GLU A 578 23.96 -9.18 27.89
CA GLU A 578 24.21 -9.94 26.66
C GLU A 578 23.12 -11.00 26.43
#